data_c002aff4521ffeaf263b65e67e6c9e32
#
_entry.id   c002aff4521ffeaf263b65e67e6c9e32
#
_cell.length_a   1.000
_cell.length_b   1.000
_cell.length_c   1.000
_cell.angle_alpha   90.00
_cell.angle_beta   90.00
_cell.angle_gamma   90.00
#
_symmetry.space_group_name_H-M   'P 1'
#
loop_
_entity.id
_entity.type
_entity.pdbx_description
1 polymer ?
#
loop_
_entity_poly.entity_id
_entity_poly.type
_entity_poly.pdbx_seq_one_letter_code
_entity_poly.pdbx_strand_id
1 'polypeptide(L)'
;GFSTSIVWDIKRAPKSPFSFGIGGGILYHSQNSDAILKYNPLTGKTMYNIVSMSDSINICRMNTWSLYVPLEFRYRHSSGFKFTLGVRLGYIVGLSQRYKGDDLTGRNQIVDYTDYQILNKMNYNFDVYARIGWKGLGLYYSYQVTSMFKDGLGPKINPMTVGISVSPF
;
A
#
# COMPACT_ATOMS: atom_id res chain seq x y z
N GLY A 1 3.78 -7.29 0.84
CA GLY A 1 2.37 -6.93 1.05
C GLY A 1 1.43 -7.93 0.41
N PHE A 2 0.18 -7.90 0.80
CA PHE A 2 -0.88 -8.68 0.18
C PHE A 2 -2.19 -7.89 0.17
N SER A 3 -3.09 -8.25 -0.77
CA SER A 3 -4.45 -7.72 -0.77
C SER A 3 -5.45 -8.84 -1.08
N THR A 4 -6.61 -8.76 -0.46
CA THR A 4 -7.73 -9.64 -0.75
C THR A 4 -8.99 -8.81 -0.91
N SER A 5 -9.87 -9.20 -1.84
CA SER A 5 -11.14 -8.51 -2.08
C SER A 5 -12.20 -9.46 -2.58
N ILE A 6 -13.43 -9.14 -2.25
CA ILE A 6 -14.62 -9.73 -2.84
C ILE A 6 -15.24 -8.65 -3.72
N VAL A 7 -15.41 -8.98 -5.00
CA VAL A 7 -15.89 -8.02 -6.01
C VAL A 7 -17.04 -8.65 -6.78
N TRP A 8 -18.18 -7.99 -6.79
CA TRP A 8 -19.37 -8.38 -7.55
C TRP A 8 -19.29 -7.80 -8.96
N ASP A 9 -19.54 -8.64 -9.95
CA ASP A 9 -19.58 -8.24 -11.35
C ASP A 9 -20.98 -7.75 -11.75
N ILE A 10 -21.03 -6.52 -12.24
CA ILE A 10 -22.20 -5.94 -12.88
C ILE A 10 -21.99 -6.05 -14.38
N LYS A 11 -22.71 -6.98 -15.04
CA LYS A 11 -22.65 -7.18 -16.48
C LYS A 11 -23.81 -6.45 -17.15
N ARG A 12 -23.52 -5.69 -18.19
CA ARG A 12 -24.56 -5.05 -19.02
C ARG A 12 -25.35 -6.05 -19.88
N ALA A 13 -24.70 -7.14 -20.30
CA ALA A 13 -25.32 -8.23 -21.06
C ALA A 13 -24.66 -9.56 -20.69
N PRO A 14 -25.42 -10.69 -20.68
CA PRO A 14 -24.92 -12.00 -20.25
C PRO A 14 -23.70 -12.50 -21.02
N LYS A 15 -23.57 -12.16 -22.29
CA LYS A 15 -22.45 -12.58 -23.17
C LYS A 15 -21.38 -11.50 -23.36
N SER A 16 -21.49 -10.36 -22.70
CA SER A 16 -20.49 -9.28 -22.83
C SER A 16 -19.14 -9.71 -22.30
N PRO A 17 -18.01 -9.48 -23.02
CA PRO A 17 -16.68 -9.67 -22.49
C PRO A 17 -16.31 -8.60 -21.46
N PHE A 18 -17.08 -7.52 -21.39
CA PHE A 18 -16.87 -6.41 -20.48
C PHE A 18 -17.78 -6.50 -19.28
N SER A 19 -17.27 -6.18 -18.11
CA SER A 19 -18.04 -6.05 -16.87
C SER A 19 -17.46 -4.94 -16.01
N PHE A 20 -18.31 -4.39 -15.15
CA PHE A 20 -17.91 -3.49 -14.07
C PHE A 20 -17.95 -4.27 -12.75
N GLY A 21 -16.96 -4.03 -11.91
CA GLY A 21 -16.89 -4.65 -10.59
C GLY A 21 -16.89 -3.60 -9.50
N ILE A 22 -17.64 -3.87 -8.43
CA ILE A 22 -17.59 -3.12 -7.17
C ILE A 22 -17.51 -4.11 -6.02
N GLY A 23 -16.77 -3.76 -4.98
CA GLY A 23 -16.60 -4.70 -3.88
C GLY A 23 -16.01 -4.08 -2.63
N GLY A 24 -15.45 -4.94 -1.79
CA GLY A 24 -14.72 -4.56 -0.60
C GLY A 24 -13.50 -5.44 -0.40
N GLY A 25 -12.47 -4.91 0.22
CA GLY A 25 -11.24 -5.66 0.47
C GLY A 25 -10.37 -5.08 1.56
N ILE A 26 -9.33 -5.84 1.90
CA ILE A 26 -8.30 -5.50 2.87
C ILE A 26 -6.95 -5.49 2.15
N LEU A 27 -6.16 -4.48 2.43
CA LEU A 27 -4.84 -4.28 1.88
C LEU A 27 -3.83 -4.16 3.01
N TYR A 28 -2.78 -4.95 2.93
CA TYR A 28 -1.61 -4.85 3.78
C TYR A 28 -0.38 -4.54 2.95
N HIS A 29 0.24 -3.41 3.23
CA HIS A 29 1.52 -3.03 2.65
C HIS A 29 2.61 -3.09 3.71
N SER A 30 3.75 -3.64 3.32
CA SER A 30 4.98 -3.65 4.12
C SER A 30 6.10 -3.12 3.23
N GLN A 31 6.70 -2.02 3.62
CA GLN A 31 7.74 -1.32 2.87
C GLN A 31 9.00 -1.20 3.73
N ASN A 32 10.13 -1.61 3.19
CA ASN A 32 11.42 -1.36 3.81
C ASN A 32 11.87 0.06 3.46
N SER A 33 12.51 0.72 4.41
CA SER A 33 13.04 2.08 4.28
C SER A 33 14.34 2.19 5.06
N ASP A 34 15.23 3.06 4.60
CA ASP A 34 16.47 3.40 5.31
C ASP A 34 16.28 4.67 6.17
N ALA A 35 15.05 5.10 6.35
CA ALA A 35 14.72 6.30 7.09
C ALA A 35 13.64 6.04 8.14
N ILE A 36 13.83 6.60 9.31
CA ILE A 36 12.87 6.57 10.41
C ILE A 36 12.02 7.82 10.37
N LEU A 37 10.70 7.65 10.54
CA LEU A 37 9.76 8.74 10.68
C LEU A 37 9.79 9.25 12.12
N LYS A 38 10.10 10.52 12.32
CA LYS A 38 10.01 11.19 13.63
C LYS A 38 9.16 12.43 13.53
N TYR A 39 8.28 12.58 14.52
CA TYR A 39 7.51 13.81 14.67
C TYR A 39 8.35 14.88 15.36
N ASN A 40 8.40 16.07 14.76
CA ASN A 40 9.05 17.23 15.36
C ASN A 40 7.99 18.15 15.99
N PRO A 41 7.91 18.24 17.34
CA PRO A 41 6.91 19.03 18.02
C PRO A 41 7.06 20.54 17.79
N LEU A 42 8.27 21.03 17.50
CA LEU A 42 8.52 22.45 17.24
C LEU A 42 7.95 22.91 15.90
N THR A 43 7.96 22.05 14.89
CA THR A 43 7.46 22.37 13.55
C THR A 43 6.08 21.77 13.27
N GLY A 44 5.58 20.89 14.15
CA GLY A 44 4.34 20.14 13.94
C GLY A 44 4.39 19.14 12.77
N LYS A 45 5.57 18.84 12.24
CA LYS A 45 5.75 18.01 11.04
C LYS A 45 6.33 16.65 11.37
N THR A 46 5.92 15.64 10.59
CA THR A 46 6.59 14.33 10.56
C THR A 46 7.70 14.38 9.52
N MET A 47 8.91 14.10 9.94
CA MET A 47 10.09 14.17 9.08
C MET A 47 10.77 12.82 8.96
N TYR A 48 11.44 12.59 7.84
CA TYR A 48 12.40 11.50 7.72
C TYR A 48 13.69 11.85 8.41
N ASN A 49 14.13 11.01 9.34
CA ASN A 49 15.51 10.96 9.77
C ASN A 49 16.18 9.79 9.04
N ILE A 50 17.04 10.11 8.11
CA ILE A 50 17.88 9.12 7.43
C ILE A 50 18.84 8.58 8.49
N VAL A 51 18.87 7.27 8.67
CA VAL A 51 19.84 6.61 9.53
C VAL A 51 21.17 6.65 8.81
N SER A 52 22.22 7.11 9.49
CA SER A 52 23.57 7.19 8.90
C SER A 52 24.04 5.83 8.40
N MET A 53 24.75 5.81 7.26
CA MET A 53 25.33 4.58 6.71
C MET A 53 26.34 3.89 7.61
N SER A 54 26.80 4.55 8.68
CA SER A 54 27.67 3.98 9.71
C SER A 54 26.95 3.13 10.72
N ASP A 55 25.61 3.25 10.79
CA ASP A 55 24.82 2.53 11.78
C ASP A 55 24.30 1.21 11.16
N SER A 56 24.42 0.12 11.92
CA SER A 56 23.92 -1.19 11.49
C SER A 56 22.38 -1.21 11.53
N ILE A 57 21.74 -1.11 10.38
CA ILE A 57 20.29 -1.28 10.27
C ILE A 57 19.98 -2.73 9.95
N ASN A 58 19.32 -3.41 10.88
CA ASN A 58 18.83 -4.77 10.64
C ASN A 58 17.44 -4.79 10.04
N ILE A 59 16.53 -3.94 10.51
CA ILE A 59 15.15 -3.82 10.02
C ILE A 59 14.68 -2.37 10.18
N CYS A 60 14.26 -1.76 9.10
CA CYS A 60 13.45 -0.54 9.13
C CYS A 60 12.27 -0.75 8.18
N ARG A 61 11.08 -0.96 8.74
CA ARG A 61 9.91 -1.38 7.97
C ARG A 61 8.68 -0.59 8.38
N MET A 62 7.97 -0.06 7.39
CA MET A 62 6.69 0.59 7.57
C MET A 62 5.57 -0.35 7.12
N ASN A 63 4.60 -0.59 7.98
CA ASN A 63 3.46 -1.47 7.73
C ASN A 63 2.17 -0.64 7.74
N THR A 64 1.35 -0.85 6.73
CA THR A 64 0.07 -0.15 6.57
C THR A 64 -1.05 -1.16 6.36
N TRP A 65 -2.14 -1.01 7.12
CA TRP A 65 -3.38 -1.73 6.94
C TRP A 65 -4.47 -0.78 6.44
N SER A 66 -5.17 -1.18 5.39
CA SER A 66 -6.25 -0.39 4.82
C SER A 66 -7.45 -1.26 4.48
N LEU A 67 -8.64 -0.73 4.73
CA LEU A 67 -9.89 -1.24 4.14
C LEU A 67 -10.14 -0.46 2.86
N TYR A 68 -10.60 -1.13 1.80
CA TYR A 68 -10.83 -0.43 0.53
C TYR A 68 -12.05 -0.92 -0.23
N VAL A 69 -12.58 -0.04 -1.05
CA VAL A 69 -13.62 -0.30 -2.03
C VAL A 69 -12.99 -0.23 -3.42
N PRO A 70 -12.88 -1.35 -4.15
CA PRO A 70 -12.43 -1.35 -5.53
C PRO A 70 -13.58 -1.03 -6.48
N LEU A 71 -13.29 -0.25 -7.51
CA LEU A 71 -14.12 -0.06 -8.69
C LEU A 71 -13.31 -0.52 -9.89
N GLU A 72 -13.81 -1.52 -10.60
CA GLU A 72 -13.07 -2.20 -11.65
C GLU A 72 -13.80 -2.20 -12.98
N PHE A 73 -13.06 -1.93 -14.05
CA PHE A 73 -13.44 -2.26 -15.41
C PHE A 73 -12.70 -3.53 -15.82
N ARG A 74 -13.42 -4.55 -16.22
CA ARG A 74 -12.91 -5.88 -16.50
C ARG A 74 -13.22 -6.29 -17.92
N TYR A 75 -12.20 -6.79 -18.60
CA TYR A 75 -12.31 -7.44 -19.91
C TYR A 75 -11.92 -8.90 -19.76
N ARG A 76 -12.78 -9.80 -20.26
CA ARG A 76 -12.55 -11.25 -20.25
C ARG A 76 -12.77 -11.81 -21.65
N HIS A 77 -11.70 -12.33 -22.21
CA HIS A 77 -11.75 -13.00 -23.51
C HIS A 77 -12.05 -14.49 -23.34
N SER A 78 -12.72 -15.09 -24.33
CA SER A 78 -13.06 -16.53 -24.34
C SER A 78 -11.85 -17.47 -24.25
N SER A 79 -10.68 -17.02 -24.71
CA SER A 79 -9.42 -17.75 -24.60
C SER A 79 -8.85 -17.86 -23.18
N GLY A 80 -9.48 -17.21 -22.18
CA GLY A 80 -9.02 -17.16 -20.79
C GLY A 80 -8.18 -15.91 -20.46
N PHE A 81 -7.91 -15.03 -21.44
CA PHE A 81 -7.23 -13.76 -21.20
C PHE A 81 -8.14 -12.81 -20.40
N LYS A 82 -7.56 -12.17 -19.40
CA LYS A 82 -8.24 -11.21 -18.54
C LYS A 82 -7.43 -9.93 -18.42
N PHE A 83 -8.11 -8.81 -18.53
CA PHE A 83 -7.56 -7.49 -18.24
C PHE A 83 -8.49 -6.76 -17.29
N THR A 84 -7.93 -6.13 -16.27
CA THR A 84 -8.67 -5.32 -15.30
C THR A 84 -7.94 -4.01 -15.12
N LEU A 85 -8.70 -2.93 -15.24
CA LEU A 85 -8.28 -1.60 -14.83
C LEU A 85 -9.19 -1.16 -13.70
N GLY A 86 -8.63 -0.61 -12.64
CA GLY A 86 -9.44 -0.23 -11.49
C GLY A 86 -8.86 0.90 -10.68
N VAL A 87 -9.71 1.43 -9.84
CA VAL A 87 -9.37 2.36 -8.78
C VAL A 87 -9.78 1.78 -7.43
N ARG A 88 -9.07 2.15 -6.37
CA ARG A 88 -9.40 1.80 -5.00
C ARG A 88 -9.50 3.06 -4.17
N LEU A 89 -10.61 3.16 -3.45
CA LEU A 89 -10.79 4.14 -2.39
C LEU A 89 -10.61 3.42 -1.07
N GLY A 90 -9.59 3.76 -0.32
CA GLY A 90 -9.24 3.07 0.91
C GLY A 90 -9.25 3.99 2.13
N TYR A 91 -9.43 3.36 3.29
CA TYR A 91 -9.28 3.97 4.60
C TYR A 91 -8.16 3.26 5.36
N ILE A 92 -7.16 4.02 5.81
CA ILE A 92 -6.00 3.51 6.54
C ILE A 92 -6.38 3.29 8.00
N VAL A 93 -6.55 2.02 8.38
CA VAL A 93 -6.90 1.62 9.76
C VAL A 93 -5.68 1.55 10.67
N GLY A 94 -4.51 1.22 10.13
CA GLY A 94 -3.28 1.11 10.92
C GLY A 94 -2.06 1.49 10.11
N LEU A 95 -1.16 2.25 10.73
CA LEU A 95 0.17 2.56 10.23
C LEU A 95 1.15 2.37 11.38
N SER A 96 2.17 1.56 11.18
CA SER A 96 3.21 1.32 12.16
C SER A 96 4.58 1.28 11.50
N GLN A 97 5.59 1.67 12.24
CA GLN A 97 6.99 1.56 11.82
C GLN A 97 7.75 0.70 12.82
N ARG A 98 8.41 -0.35 12.35
CA ARG A 98 9.33 -1.16 13.13
C ARG A 98 10.74 -0.81 12.76
N TYR A 99 11.55 -0.53 13.79
CA TYR A 99 12.98 -0.32 13.66
C TYR A 99 13.74 -1.33 14.53
N LYS A 100 14.75 -1.95 13.95
CA LYS A 100 15.72 -2.77 14.67
C LYS A 100 17.09 -2.45 14.11
N GLY A 101 17.97 -1.95 14.98
CA GLY A 101 19.32 -1.54 14.62
C GLY A 101 20.01 -0.86 15.78
N ASP A 102 21.09 -0.16 15.48
CA ASP A 102 21.86 0.57 16.49
C ASP A 102 21.04 1.72 17.08
N ASP A 103 21.28 2.01 18.36
CA ASP A 103 20.61 3.13 19.04
C ASP A 103 21.11 4.46 18.46
N LEU A 104 20.18 5.22 17.86
CA LEU A 104 20.45 6.54 17.25
C LEU A 104 20.86 7.62 18.28
N THR A 105 20.86 7.30 19.57
CA THR A 105 21.31 8.19 20.65
C THR A 105 22.78 8.02 20.99
N GLY A 106 23.53 7.15 20.29
CA GLY A 106 24.95 6.94 20.45
C GLY A 106 25.33 6.01 21.60
N ARG A 107 24.43 5.18 22.10
CA ARG A 107 24.66 4.27 23.23
C ARG A 107 25.20 2.90 22.87
N ASN A 108 25.68 2.65 21.67
CA ASN A 108 26.20 1.34 21.20
C ASN A 108 25.37 0.12 21.63
N GLN A 109 24.05 0.24 21.61
CA GLN A 109 23.12 -0.81 21.94
C GLN A 109 22.19 -1.07 20.77
N ILE A 110 21.81 -2.33 20.54
CA ILE A 110 20.80 -2.69 19.54
C ILE A 110 19.43 -2.46 20.15
N VAL A 111 18.62 -1.65 19.48
CA VAL A 111 17.23 -1.37 19.85
C VAL A 111 16.26 -2.03 18.88
N ASP A 112 15.16 -2.58 19.40
CA ASP A 112 14.03 -3.11 18.60
C ASP A 112 12.76 -2.50 19.16
N TYR A 113 12.12 -1.63 18.37
CA TYR A 113 10.87 -1.02 18.76
C TYR A 113 9.91 -0.89 17.58
N THR A 114 8.62 -0.83 17.90
CA THR A 114 7.57 -0.57 16.92
C THR A 114 6.80 0.67 17.35
N ASP A 115 6.77 1.66 16.48
CA ASP A 115 5.99 2.87 16.69
C ASP A 115 4.64 2.74 15.96
N TYR A 116 3.56 2.88 16.71
CA TYR A 116 2.18 2.87 16.21
C TYR A 116 1.58 4.28 16.13
N GLN A 117 2.24 5.28 16.73
CA GLN A 117 1.75 6.64 16.82
C GLN A 117 2.36 7.56 15.75
N ILE A 118 2.26 7.18 14.50
CA ILE A 118 2.74 8.01 13.41
C ILE A 118 1.73 9.14 13.16
N LEU A 119 2.14 10.34 13.55
CA LEU A 119 1.33 11.56 13.41
C LEU A 119 1.34 12.06 11.95
N ASN A 120 0.35 12.89 11.62
CA ASN A 120 0.19 13.51 10.31
C ASN A 120 -0.03 12.53 9.14
N LYS A 121 -0.34 11.26 9.43
CA LYS A 121 -0.73 10.31 8.39
C LYS A 121 -2.03 10.74 7.72
N MET A 122 -2.16 10.44 6.44
CA MET A 122 -3.45 10.51 5.74
C MET A 122 -4.33 9.36 6.20
N ASN A 123 -5.64 9.59 6.37
CA ASN A 123 -6.57 8.53 6.74
C ASN A 123 -7.15 7.82 5.51
N TYR A 124 -7.10 8.47 4.35
CA TYR A 124 -7.65 7.94 3.10
C TYR A 124 -6.55 7.74 2.09
N ASN A 125 -6.67 6.70 1.29
CA ASN A 125 -5.81 6.47 0.13
C ASN A 125 -6.65 6.27 -1.12
N PHE A 126 -6.12 6.77 -2.24
CA PHE A 126 -6.64 6.57 -3.58
C PHE A 126 -5.56 5.94 -4.44
N ASP A 127 -5.86 4.75 -4.96
CA ASP A 127 -4.93 3.99 -5.79
C ASP A 127 -5.55 3.75 -7.16
N VAL A 128 -4.70 3.75 -8.18
CA VAL A 128 -5.01 3.21 -9.50
C VAL A 128 -4.27 1.89 -9.68
N TYR A 129 -4.88 0.91 -10.34
CA TYR A 129 -4.23 -0.37 -10.55
C TYR A 129 -4.68 -1.05 -11.85
N ALA A 130 -3.81 -1.91 -12.35
CA ALA A 130 -4.06 -2.74 -13.50
C ALA A 130 -3.71 -4.19 -13.19
N ARG A 131 -4.44 -5.13 -13.78
CA ARG A 131 -4.14 -6.56 -13.77
C ARG A 131 -4.24 -7.12 -15.17
N ILE A 132 -3.26 -7.91 -15.56
CA ILE A 132 -3.25 -8.68 -16.78
C ILE A 132 -3.04 -10.14 -16.41
N GLY A 133 -3.88 -11.03 -16.90
CA GLY A 133 -3.79 -12.44 -16.53
C GLY A 133 -4.37 -13.40 -17.54
N TRP A 134 -4.10 -14.66 -17.27
CA TRP A 134 -4.57 -15.81 -18.05
C TRP A 134 -5.11 -16.88 -17.09
N LYS A 135 -6.33 -17.36 -17.33
CA LYS A 135 -7.00 -18.47 -16.59
C LYS A 135 -7.03 -18.36 -15.06
N GLY A 136 -6.67 -17.29 -14.45
CA GLY A 136 -6.71 -17.18 -12.99
C GLY A 136 -5.43 -16.66 -12.37
N LEU A 137 -4.31 -16.74 -13.09
CA LEU A 137 -3.04 -16.11 -12.71
C LEU A 137 -2.82 -14.85 -13.50
N GLY A 138 -2.22 -13.83 -12.88
CA GLY A 138 -1.90 -12.59 -13.56
C GLY A 138 -0.84 -11.76 -12.86
N LEU A 139 -0.37 -10.77 -13.58
CA LEU A 139 0.47 -9.70 -13.06
C LEU A 139 -0.42 -8.56 -12.57
N TYR A 140 -0.01 -7.96 -11.50
CA TYR A 140 -0.68 -6.86 -10.83
C TYR A 140 0.28 -5.69 -10.69
N TYR A 141 -0.20 -4.50 -11.01
CA TYR A 141 0.49 -3.24 -10.79
C TYR A 141 -0.46 -2.26 -10.10
N SER A 142 0.01 -1.52 -9.11
CA SER A 142 -0.74 -0.42 -8.52
C SER A 142 0.16 0.76 -8.16
N TYR A 143 -0.45 1.94 -8.20
CA TYR A 143 0.15 3.20 -7.82
C TYR A 143 -0.81 3.97 -6.92
N GLN A 144 -0.34 4.35 -5.74
CA GLN A 144 -1.09 5.22 -4.83
C GLN A 144 -0.93 6.67 -5.26
N VAL A 145 -2.02 7.27 -5.69
CA VAL A 145 -2.06 8.66 -6.19
C VAL A 145 -1.96 9.66 -5.02
N THR A 146 -2.63 9.35 -3.92
CA THR A 146 -2.56 10.18 -2.70
C THR A 146 -1.28 9.91 -1.93
N SER A 147 -0.69 10.95 -1.35
CA SER A 147 0.43 10.77 -0.42
C SER A 147 -0.02 10.08 0.87
N MET A 148 0.91 9.34 1.50
CA MET A 148 0.66 8.71 2.81
C MET A 148 0.53 9.71 3.96
N PHE A 149 1.06 10.91 3.80
CA PHE A 149 1.05 11.99 4.79
C PHE A 149 0.26 13.18 4.30
N LYS A 150 -0.27 13.95 5.25
CA LYS A 150 -0.96 15.21 4.98
C LYS A 150 -0.01 16.20 4.31
N ASP A 151 -0.52 16.97 3.37
CA ASP A 151 0.26 17.92 2.58
C ASP A 151 0.94 18.97 3.49
N GLY A 152 2.22 19.18 3.29
CA GLY A 152 3.04 20.09 4.08
C GLY A 152 3.37 19.66 5.51
N LEU A 153 2.79 18.55 6.02
CA LEU A 153 3.00 18.04 7.38
C LEU A 153 3.84 16.76 7.45
N GLY A 154 4.18 16.18 6.32
CA GLY A 154 5.01 15.00 6.25
C GLY A 154 5.67 14.80 4.89
N PRO A 155 6.49 13.75 4.74
CA PRO A 155 7.14 13.45 3.48
C PRO A 155 6.13 13.00 2.42
N LYS A 156 6.38 13.39 1.17
CA LYS A 156 5.52 13.00 0.05
C LYS A 156 5.91 11.59 -0.41
N ILE A 157 5.13 10.60 0.02
CA ILE A 157 5.34 9.19 -0.31
C ILE A 157 4.13 8.67 -1.08
N ASN A 158 4.38 8.16 -2.28
CA ASN A 158 3.37 7.55 -3.15
C ASN A 158 3.81 6.11 -3.45
N PRO A 159 3.31 5.11 -2.72
CA PRO A 159 3.70 3.72 -2.90
C PRO A 159 3.35 3.18 -4.29
N MET A 160 4.26 2.38 -4.84
CA MET A 160 4.03 1.56 -6.03
C MET A 160 4.16 0.09 -5.66
N THR A 161 3.34 -0.75 -6.26
CA THR A 161 3.36 -2.19 -6.01
C THR A 161 3.27 -2.96 -7.32
N VAL A 162 4.16 -3.93 -7.46
CA VAL A 162 4.12 -4.95 -8.51
C VAL A 162 3.97 -6.30 -7.84
N GLY A 163 3.16 -7.18 -8.40
CA GLY A 163 2.93 -8.47 -7.78
C GLY A 163 2.19 -9.45 -8.69
N ILE A 164 1.87 -10.58 -8.10
CA ILE A 164 1.09 -11.64 -8.74
C ILE A 164 -0.35 -11.57 -8.20
N SER A 165 -1.31 -11.70 -9.08
CA SER A 165 -2.72 -11.79 -8.72
C SER A 165 -3.27 -13.17 -9.01
N VAL A 166 -4.10 -13.67 -8.11
CA VAL A 166 -4.87 -14.91 -8.30
C VAL A 166 -6.34 -14.53 -8.31
N SER A 167 -7.04 -14.90 -9.37
CA SER A 167 -8.46 -14.66 -9.55
C SER A 167 -9.13 -15.96 -9.96
N PRO A 168 -9.82 -16.64 -9.05
CA PRO A 168 -10.41 -17.97 -9.32
C PRO A 168 -11.54 -17.94 -10.36
N PHE A 169 -12.10 -16.77 -10.68
CA PHE A 169 -13.23 -16.63 -11.63
C PHE A 169 -12.89 -15.74 -12.82
#